data_07bf1ea2a0828b8405c7e1f3c255f080
#
_entry.id   07bf1ea2a0828b8405c7e1f3c255f080
#
_cell.length_a   1.000
_cell.length_b   1.000
_cell.length_c   1.000
_cell.angle_alpha   90.00
_cell.angle_beta   90.00
_cell.angle_gamma   90.00
#
_symmetry.space_group_name_H-M   'P 1'
#
loop_
_entity.id
_entity.type
_entity.pdbx_description
1 polymer ?
#
loop_
_entity_poly.entity_id
_entity_poly.type
_entity_poly.pdbx_seq_one_letter_code
_entity_poly.pdbx_strand_id
1 'polypeptide(L)'
;MDGAALWQRYKDWLYYHEGLGFYLDVSRMGFDDAFVAKMQPKFTKAFEDMAALEAGAIANPDENRMVGHYWLRDAELAPTPELKQDILDTLVNIEQFASQIRTGGIYPPGQEHFTDILSIGIGGSALGPQFVAQALGPDFP
;
A
#
# COMPACT_ATOMS: atom_id res chain seq x y z
N MET A 1 28.76 -1.31 -23.69
CA MET A 1 29.56 -1.13 -22.45
C MET A 1 30.27 -2.44 -22.15
N ASP A 2 31.56 -2.39 -21.80
CA ASP A 2 32.30 -3.55 -21.29
C ASP A 2 31.92 -3.86 -19.83
N GLY A 3 32.43 -4.96 -19.26
CA GLY A 3 32.08 -5.38 -17.91
C GLY A 3 32.50 -4.39 -16.82
N ALA A 4 33.63 -3.69 -17.00
CA ALA A 4 34.10 -2.69 -16.03
C ALA A 4 33.19 -1.45 -16.01
N ALA A 5 32.78 -0.98 -17.19
CA ALA A 5 31.82 0.13 -17.31
C ALA A 5 30.46 -0.22 -16.74
N LEU A 6 29.97 -1.45 -16.94
CA LEU A 6 28.71 -1.93 -16.34
C LEU A 6 28.80 -1.99 -14.82
N TRP A 7 29.92 -2.44 -14.28
CA TRP A 7 30.14 -2.49 -12.83
C TRP A 7 30.23 -1.09 -12.22
N GLN A 8 30.91 -0.14 -12.91
CA GLN A 8 30.94 1.25 -12.45
C GLN A 8 29.52 1.85 -12.44
N ARG A 9 28.78 1.67 -13.55
CA ARG A 9 27.39 2.13 -13.64
C ARG A 9 26.49 1.54 -12.54
N TYR A 10 26.64 0.26 -12.21
CA TYR A 10 25.93 -0.34 -11.10
C TYR A 10 26.19 0.39 -9.78
N LYS A 11 27.46 0.69 -9.46
CA LYS A 11 27.80 1.43 -8.24
C LYS A 11 27.23 2.85 -8.21
N ASP A 12 27.22 3.52 -9.36
CA ASP A 12 26.75 4.91 -9.49
C ASP A 12 25.23 5.02 -9.44
N TRP A 13 24.52 3.98 -9.85
CA TRP A 13 23.07 3.97 -10.00
C TRP A 13 22.34 2.99 -9.07
N LEU A 14 23.03 2.43 -8.10
CA LEU A 14 22.42 1.69 -7.00
C LEU A 14 22.11 2.68 -5.87
N TYR A 15 20.82 2.82 -5.57
CA TYR A 15 20.36 3.57 -4.41
C TYR A 15 20.08 2.62 -3.25
N TYR A 16 20.54 2.98 -2.05
CA TYR A 16 20.23 2.27 -0.82
C TYR A 16 19.57 3.19 0.19
N HIS A 17 18.40 2.80 0.68
CA HIS A 17 17.69 3.49 1.76
C HIS A 17 17.88 2.72 3.06
N GLU A 18 18.75 3.20 3.94
CA GLU A 18 19.14 2.51 5.17
C GLU A 18 17.93 2.23 6.09
N GLY A 19 17.09 3.23 6.35
CA GLY A 19 15.94 3.11 7.26
C GLY A 19 14.88 2.08 6.83
N LEU A 20 14.81 1.77 5.54
CA LEU A 20 13.90 0.76 4.99
C LEU A 20 14.60 -0.55 4.66
N GLY A 21 15.94 -0.61 4.70
CA GLY A 21 16.71 -1.74 4.18
C GLY A 21 16.45 -2.00 2.68
N PHE A 22 16.12 -0.96 1.93
CA PHE A 22 15.64 -1.06 0.56
C PHE A 22 16.72 -0.67 -0.44
N TYR A 23 16.91 -1.50 -1.47
CA TYR A 23 17.81 -1.24 -2.59
C TYR A 23 17.00 -1.01 -3.87
N LEU A 24 17.37 0.02 -4.62
CA LEU A 24 16.84 0.29 -5.95
C LEU A 24 18.00 0.35 -6.95
N ASP A 25 18.08 -0.66 -7.80
CA ASP A 25 19.04 -0.71 -8.91
C ASP A 25 18.40 -0.25 -10.21
N VAL A 26 18.80 0.91 -10.69
CA VAL A 26 18.38 1.47 -11.99
C VAL A 26 19.51 1.46 -13.02
N SER A 27 20.63 0.80 -12.74
CA SER A 27 21.80 0.77 -13.61
C SER A 27 21.56 0.19 -15.00
N ARG A 28 20.53 -0.66 -15.13
CA ARG A 28 20.16 -1.28 -16.42
C ARG A 28 19.16 -0.46 -17.23
N MET A 29 18.64 0.64 -16.68
CA MET A 29 17.78 1.56 -17.44
C MET A 29 18.62 2.40 -18.42
N GLY A 30 18.05 2.66 -19.60
CA GLY A 30 18.77 3.31 -20.71
C GLY A 30 18.82 4.85 -20.62
N PHE A 31 19.01 5.42 -19.42
CA PHE A 31 19.16 6.85 -19.24
C PHE A 31 20.53 7.22 -18.69
N ASP A 32 20.87 8.50 -18.78
CA ASP A 32 22.11 9.12 -18.33
C ASP A 32 21.85 10.34 -17.43
N ASP A 33 22.89 10.96 -16.93
CA ASP A 33 22.81 12.15 -16.08
C ASP A 33 22.11 13.32 -16.77
N ALA A 34 22.27 13.45 -18.08
CA ALA A 34 21.61 14.52 -18.85
C ALA A 34 20.08 14.31 -18.89
N PHE A 35 19.64 13.06 -19.02
CA PHE A 35 18.22 12.71 -18.92
C PHE A 35 17.69 13.03 -17.53
N VAL A 36 18.39 12.63 -16.46
CA VAL A 36 17.98 12.91 -15.07
C VAL A 36 17.88 14.41 -14.82
N ALA A 37 18.88 15.18 -15.23
CA ALA A 37 18.86 16.64 -15.10
C ALA A 37 17.67 17.27 -15.84
N LYS A 38 17.35 16.79 -17.04
CA LYS A 38 16.17 17.21 -17.80
C LYS A 38 14.85 16.87 -17.11
N MET A 39 14.81 15.73 -16.42
CA MET A 39 13.61 15.26 -15.72
C MET A 39 13.43 15.86 -14.33
N GLN A 40 14.46 16.49 -13.76
CA GLN A 40 14.44 17.04 -12.41
C GLN A 40 13.20 17.89 -12.08
N PRO A 41 12.76 18.83 -12.94
CA PRO A 41 11.54 19.60 -12.66
C PRO A 41 10.28 18.75 -12.57
N LYS A 42 10.21 17.66 -13.35
CA LYS A 42 9.08 16.72 -13.31
C LYS A 42 9.10 15.86 -12.05
N PHE A 43 10.28 15.46 -11.59
CA PHE A 43 10.43 14.74 -10.32
C PHE A 43 10.01 15.62 -9.15
N THR A 44 10.48 16.87 -9.11
CA THR A 44 10.08 17.84 -8.08
C THR A 44 8.55 18.00 -8.05
N LYS A 45 7.96 18.24 -9.23
CA LYS A 45 6.49 18.36 -9.35
C LYS A 45 5.76 17.09 -8.89
N ALA A 46 6.26 15.91 -9.23
CA ALA A 46 5.66 14.65 -8.79
C ALA A 46 5.69 14.46 -7.27
N PHE A 47 6.77 14.87 -6.60
CA PHE A 47 6.85 14.81 -5.14
C PHE A 47 5.92 15.84 -4.48
N GLU A 48 5.79 17.05 -5.04
CA GLU A 48 4.83 18.06 -4.57
C GLU A 48 3.39 17.56 -4.72
N ASP A 49 3.05 16.97 -5.88
CA ASP A 49 1.73 16.41 -6.14
C ASP A 49 1.43 15.23 -5.20
N MET A 50 2.44 14.41 -4.90
CA MET A 50 2.30 13.30 -3.96
C MET A 50 2.04 13.80 -2.54
N ALA A 51 2.76 14.81 -2.08
CA ALA A 51 2.51 15.44 -0.78
C ALA A 51 1.09 16.04 -0.70
N ALA A 52 0.63 16.67 -1.78
CA ALA A 52 -0.74 17.19 -1.85
C ALA A 52 -1.79 16.06 -1.80
N LEU A 53 -1.55 14.93 -2.46
CA LEU A 53 -2.44 13.75 -2.39
C LEU A 53 -2.52 13.19 -0.97
N GLU A 54 -1.40 13.05 -0.29
CA GLU A 54 -1.34 12.60 1.11
C GLU A 54 -2.12 13.53 2.03
N ALA A 55 -2.07 14.84 1.75
CA ALA A 55 -2.82 15.87 2.49
C ALA A 55 -4.31 15.98 2.10
N GLY A 56 -4.82 15.12 1.22
CA GLY A 56 -6.24 15.08 0.87
C GLY A 56 -6.64 15.88 -0.36
N ALA A 57 -5.72 16.16 -1.29
CA ALA A 57 -6.12 16.73 -2.58
C ALA A 57 -7.05 15.78 -3.36
N ILE A 58 -7.97 16.36 -4.12
CA ILE A 58 -8.88 15.59 -4.98
C ILE A 58 -8.07 14.92 -6.09
N ALA A 59 -8.02 13.60 -6.07
CA ALA A 59 -7.31 12.78 -7.05
C ALA A 59 -8.21 12.34 -8.22
N ASN A 60 -9.50 12.14 -7.94
CA ASN A 60 -10.50 11.82 -8.95
C ASN A 60 -11.50 12.99 -9.04
N PRO A 61 -11.33 13.93 -9.97
CA PRO A 61 -12.20 15.10 -10.10
C PRO A 61 -13.60 14.73 -10.58
N ASP A 62 -13.78 13.64 -11.31
CA ASP A 62 -15.08 13.23 -11.83
C ASP A 62 -16.04 12.80 -10.71
N GLU A 63 -15.51 12.18 -9.68
CA GLU A 63 -16.25 11.73 -8.51
C GLU A 63 -16.01 12.61 -7.27
N ASN A 64 -15.19 13.64 -7.40
CA ASN A 64 -14.77 14.51 -6.30
C ASN A 64 -14.19 13.73 -5.11
N ARG A 65 -13.29 12.78 -5.39
CA ARG A 65 -12.71 11.88 -4.37
C ARG A 65 -11.24 12.13 -4.12
N MET A 66 -10.87 12.04 -2.86
CA MET A 66 -9.51 11.93 -2.36
C MET A 66 -9.01 10.47 -2.44
N VAL A 67 -7.70 10.27 -2.21
CA VAL A 67 -7.06 8.95 -2.08
C VAL A 67 -6.64 8.77 -0.62
N GLY A 68 -7.21 7.77 0.04
CA GLY A 68 -7.05 7.53 1.49
C GLY A 68 -6.11 6.39 1.88
N HIS A 69 -5.31 5.83 0.96
CA HIS A 69 -4.45 4.69 1.26
C HIS A 69 -3.42 4.96 2.36
N TYR A 70 -2.92 6.19 2.45
CA TYR A 70 -1.95 6.63 3.44
C TYR A 70 -2.56 6.62 4.84
N TRP A 71 -3.76 7.17 4.96
CA TRP A 71 -4.49 7.30 6.23
C TRP A 71 -4.91 5.96 6.82
N LEU A 72 -5.17 4.95 5.95
CA LEU A 72 -5.43 3.59 6.39
C LEU A 72 -4.19 2.88 6.96
N ARG A 73 -3.00 3.44 6.78
CA ARG A 73 -1.75 2.97 7.38
C ARG A 73 -1.39 3.75 8.63
N ASP A 74 -1.71 5.04 8.63
CA ASP A 74 -1.51 5.94 9.76
C ASP A 74 -2.64 6.97 9.80
N ALA A 75 -3.60 6.75 10.69
CA ALA A 75 -4.78 7.62 10.82
C ALA A 75 -4.43 9.06 11.24
N GLU A 76 -3.23 9.30 11.80
CA GLU A 76 -2.76 10.65 12.11
C GLU A 76 -2.55 11.52 10.88
N LEU A 77 -2.36 10.89 9.71
CA LEU A 77 -2.20 11.59 8.42
C LEU A 77 -3.55 12.02 7.80
N ALA A 78 -4.67 11.60 8.37
CA ALA A 78 -5.99 11.95 7.82
C ALA A 78 -6.20 13.47 7.79
N PRO A 79 -6.74 14.03 6.67
CA PRO A 79 -6.84 15.49 6.48
C PRO A 79 -7.87 16.15 7.39
N THR A 80 -8.77 15.39 8.01
CA THR A 80 -9.75 15.92 8.96
C THR A 80 -9.88 15.03 10.20
N PRO A 81 -10.22 15.60 11.37
CA PRO A 81 -10.46 14.84 12.59
C PRO A 81 -11.58 13.78 12.43
N GLU A 82 -12.61 14.07 11.64
CA GLU A 82 -13.71 13.16 11.38
C GLU A 82 -13.25 11.93 10.64
N LEU A 83 -12.50 12.09 9.56
CA LEU A 83 -11.92 10.96 8.80
C LEU A 83 -10.96 10.14 9.66
N LYS A 84 -10.14 10.78 10.49
CA LYS A 84 -9.30 10.08 11.46
C LYS A 84 -10.15 9.22 12.39
N GLN A 85 -11.20 9.78 12.98
CA GLN A 85 -12.06 9.06 13.92
C GLN A 85 -12.78 7.90 13.23
N ASP A 86 -13.32 8.11 12.02
CA ASP A 86 -13.98 7.06 11.23
C ASP A 86 -13.05 5.87 10.94
N ILE A 87 -11.76 6.14 10.65
CA ILE A 87 -10.76 5.09 10.45
C ILE A 87 -10.52 4.31 11.74
N LEU A 88 -10.32 5.00 12.85
CA LEU A 88 -10.07 4.37 14.15
C LEU A 88 -11.27 3.53 14.61
N ASP A 89 -12.48 4.07 14.49
CA ASP A 89 -13.71 3.36 14.85
C ASP A 89 -13.92 2.13 13.96
N THR A 90 -13.60 2.25 12.66
CA THR A 90 -13.68 1.12 11.73
C THR A 90 -12.73 0.00 12.12
N LEU A 91 -11.49 0.31 12.51
CA LEU A 91 -10.52 -0.69 12.97
C LEU A 91 -11.02 -1.41 14.23
N VAL A 92 -11.53 -0.67 15.20
CA VAL A 92 -12.13 -1.25 16.43
C VAL A 92 -13.30 -2.17 16.08
N ASN A 93 -14.19 -1.74 15.19
CA ASN A 93 -15.34 -2.54 14.76
C ASN A 93 -14.92 -3.83 14.05
N ILE A 94 -13.88 -3.79 13.21
CA ILE A 94 -13.32 -4.98 12.54
C ILE A 94 -12.76 -5.97 13.58
N GLU A 95 -11.99 -5.49 14.55
CA GLU A 95 -11.43 -6.33 15.61
C GLU A 95 -12.52 -6.97 16.47
N GLN A 96 -13.53 -6.20 16.85
CA GLN A 96 -14.66 -6.69 17.63
C GLN A 96 -15.46 -7.74 16.86
N PHE A 97 -15.75 -7.48 15.58
CA PHE A 97 -16.46 -8.43 14.72
C PHE A 97 -15.68 -9.73 14.57
N ALA A 98 -14.38 -9.66 14.26
CA ALA A 98 -13.51 -10.83 14.16
C ALA A 98 -13.46 -11.62 15.47
N SER A 99 -13.39 -10.93 16.61
CA SER A 99 -13.43 -11.54 17.94
C SER A 99 -14.75 -12.26 18.19
N GLN A 100 -15.88 -11.65 17.87
CA GLN A 100 -17.21 -12.26 18.03
C GLN A 100 -17.39 -13.53 17.21
N ILE A 101 -16.89 -13.53 15.96
CA ILE A 101 -16.86 -14.76 15.11
C ILE A 101 -16.03 -15.85 15.79
N ARG A 102 -14.82 -15.53 16.24
CA ARG A 102 -13.87 -16.51 16.82
C ARG A 102 -14.32 -17.06 18.16
N THR A 103 -15.01 -16.28 18.95
CA THR A 103 -15.50 -16.66 20.30
C THR A 103 -16.90 -17.25 20.29
N GLY A 104 -17.55 -17.34 19.12
CA GLY A 104 -18.93 -17.84 19.00
C GLY A 104 -20.00 -16.86 19.46
N GLY A 105 -19.69 -15.57 19.56
CA GLY A 105 -20.67 -14.51 19.80
C GLY A 105 -21.57 -14.26 18.58
N ILE A 106 -21.05 -14.55 17.40
CA ILE A 106 -21.77 -14.62 16.13
C ILE A 106 -21.54 -16.01 15.54
N TYR A 107 -22.60 -16.73 15.23
CA TYR A 107 -22.56 -18.08 14.69
C TYR A 107 -23.61 -18.29 13.60
N PRO A 108 -23.41 -19.25 12.68
CA PRO A 108 -24.35 -19.54 11.61
C PRO A 108 -25.58 -20.27 12.15
N PRO A 109 -26.75 -20.16 11.49
CA PRO A 109 -27.95 -20.92 11.89
C PRO A 109 -27.71 -22.42 11.86
N GLY A 110 -27.95 -23.10 13.00
CA GLY A 110 -27.83 -24.56 13.10
C GLY A 110 -26.41 -25.13 13.15
N GLN A 111 -25.40 -24.28 13.33
CA GLN A 111 -23.98 -24.67 13.48
C GLN A 111 -23.38 -23.95 14.69
N GLU A 112 -22.31 -24.47 15.26
CA GLU A 112 -21.62 -23.86 16.40
C GLU A 112 -20.62 -22.77 15.98
N HIS A 113 -20.08 -22.86 14.78
CA HIS A 113 -19.09 -21.90 14.24
C HIS A 113 -19.07 -21.89 12.72
N PHE A 114 -18.51 -20.84 12.15
CA PHE A 114 -18.22 -20.75 10.72
C PHE A 114 -17.00 -21.59 10.38
N THR A 115 -17.04 -22.32 9.27
CA THR A 115 -15.95 -23.16 8.76
C THR A 115 -15.33 -22.59 7.50
N ASP A 116 -16.07 -21.79 6.76
CA ASP A 116 -15.67 -21.28 5.46
C ASP A 116 -15.90 -19.78 5.35
N ILE A 117 -15.01 -19.10 4.58
CA ILE A 117 -15.13 -17.70 4.24
C ILE A 117 -15.18 -17.58 2.72
N LEU A 118 -16.29 -17.03 2.19
CA LEU A 118 -16.41 -16.67 0.79
C LEU A 118 -16.06 -15.19 0.60
N SER A 119 -14.91 -14.91 -0.02
CA SER A 119 -14.51 -13.55 -0.38
C SER A 119 -14.93 -13.24 -1.81
N ILE A 120 -15.77 -12.22 -1.99
CA ILE A 120 -16.26 -11.77 -3.29
C ILE A 120 -15.63 -10.42 -3.61
N GLY A 121 -14.93 -10.31 -4.76
CA GLY A 121 -14.28 -9.07 -5.15
C GLY A 121 -13.69 -9.12 -6.55
N ILE A 122 -13.36 -7.94 -7.09
CA ILE A 122 -12.73 -7.76 -8.39
C ILE A 122 -11.42 -6.99 -8.19
N GLY A 123 -10.33 -7.43 -8.84
CA GLY A 123 -9.03 -6.77 -8.79
C GLY A 123 -8.48 -6.66 -7.36
N GLY A 124 -8.22 -5.45 -6.90
CA GLY A 124 -7.66 -5.18 -5.56
C GLY A 124 -8.50 -5.69 -4.41
N SER A 125 -9.83 -5.80 -4.57
CA SER A 125 -10.72 -6.37 -3.57
C SER A 125 -10.57 -7.88 -3.39
N ALA A 126 -10.01 -8.58 -4.37
CA ALA A 126 -9.75 -10.01 -4.32
C ALA A 126 -8.27 -10.34 -4.03
N LEU A 127 -7.34 -9.66 -4.72
CA LEU A 127 -5.92 -10.01 -4.68
C LEU A 127 -5.26 -9.77 -3.32
N GLY A 128 -5.61 -8.70 -2.63
CA GLY A 128 -5.10 -8.40 -1.28
C GLY A 128 -5.51 -9.47 -0.27
N PRO A 129 -6.81 -9.80 -0.11
CA PRO A 129 -7.26 -10.89 0.74
C PRO A 129 -6.65 -12.26 0.39
N GLN A 130 -6.54 -12.60 -0.90
CA GLN A 130 -5.87 -13.83 -1.34
C GLN A 130 -4.40 -13.88 -0.93
N PHE A 131 -3.68 -12.79 -1.14
CA PHE A 131 -2.28 -12.68 -0.75
C PHE A 131 -2.09 -12.91 0.76
N VAL A 132 -2.89 -12.25 1.59
CA VAL A 132 -2.82 -12.40 3.04
C VAL A 132 -3.20 -13.80 3.47
N ALA A 133 -4.27 -14.37 2.90
CA ALA A 133 -4.72 -15.73 3.22
C ALA A 133 -3.65 -16.77 2.87
N GLN A 134 -2.98 -16.63 1.71
CA GLN A 134 -1.90 -17.54 1.30
C GLN A 134 -0.63 -17.35 2.13
N ALA A 135 -0.29 -16.11 2.50
CA ALA A 135 0.92 -15.83 3.25
C ALA A 135 0.84 -16.25 4.72
N LEU A 136 -0.35 -16.20 5.33
CA LEU A 136 -0.56 -16.46 6.76
C LEU A 136 -1.37 -17.73 7.04
N GLY A 137 -1.95 -18.35 6.02
CA GLY A 137 -2.68 -19.60 6.13
C GLY A 137 -1.74 -20.78 6.36
N PRO A 138 -2.26 -21.93 6.82
CA PRO A 138 -1.49 -23.15 6.89
C PRO A 138 -1.13 -23.65 5.47
N ASP A 139 0.01 -24.32 5.34
CA ASP A 139 0.49 -24.87 4.06
C ASP A 139 -0.50 -25.88 3.42
N PHE A 140 -1.39 -26.44 4.23
CA PHE A 140 -2.47 -27.33 3.80
C PHE A 140 -3.77 -26.93 4.53
N PRO A 141 -4.85 -26.65 3.79
CA PRO A 141 -6.16 -26.37 4.37
C PRO A 141 -6.80 -27.62 5.00
#